data_fefde8f74a544be7cea317983caff1d2
#
_entry.id   fefde8f74a544be7cea317983caff1d2
#
_cell.length_a   1.000
_cell.length_b   1.000
_cell.length_c   1.000
_cell.angle_alpha   90.00
_cell.angle_beta   90.00
_cell.angle_gamma   90.00
#
_symmetry.space_group_name_H-M   'P 1'
#
loop_
_entity.id
_entity.type
_entity.pdbx_description
1 polymer ?
#
loop_
_entity_poly.entity_id
_entity_poly.type
_entity_poly.pdbx_seq_one_letter_code
_entity_poly.pdbx_strand_id
1 'polypeptide(L)'
;MNSFIKNISENPFLQRSAEDELTFLDQIYYTPTYYDELLHNAINGISRMLVGKRGLGKSATIHMLFKELKTNNTLPILITRYDGIPLTDNEPYFLYKIMQGMCNGIARHLYINKKDRKKLNKNQKERLSFFIELFFDTRTSEEYIKYAKEIERKKR
;
A
#
# COMPACT_ATOMS: atom_id res chain seq x y z
N MET A 1 -20.11 -0.32 31.05
CA MET A 1 -18.85 -1.03 30.72
C MET A 1 -19.05 -2.35 29.93
N ASN A 2 -20.29 -2.76 29.63
CA ASN A 2 -20.55 -4.10 29.07
C ASN A 2 -21.11 -4.18 27.65
N SER A 3 -21.23 -3.05 26.91
CA SER A 3 -21.73 -3.08 25.52
C SER A 3 -20.64 -3.23 24.47
N PHE A 4 -19.43 -2.80 24.78
CA PHE A 4 -18.31 -2.83 23.85
C PHE A 4 -17.80 -4.27 23.55
N ILE A 5 -17.83 -5.13 24.57
CA ILE A 5 -17.31 -6.50 24.44
C ILE A 5 -18.32 -7.47 23.80
N LYS A 6 -19.63 -7.15 23.84
CA LYS A 6 -20.68 -8.02 23.28
C LYS A 6 -20.72 -8.11 21.75
N ASN A 7 -20.13 -7.15 21.05
CA ASN A 7 -20.14 -7.09 19.57
C ASN A 7 -18.84 -7.61 18.93
N ILE A 8 -17.83 -7.99 19.72
CA ILE A 8 -16.59 -8.56 19.22
C ILE A 8 -16.72 -10.08 19.31
N SER A 9 -17.06 -10.72 18.19
CA SER A 9 -17.21 -12.20 18.10
C SER A 9 -15.90 -12.95 18.33
N GLU A 10 -14.75 -12.25 18.25
CA GLU A 10 -13.41 -12.77 18.47
C GLU A 10 -12.63 -11.85 19.40
N ASN A 11 -11.79 -12.42 20.25
CA ASN A 11 -10.96 -11.64 21.15
C ASN A 11 -9.83 -10.93 20.35
N PRO A 12 -9.84 -9.59 20.21
CA PRO A 12 -8.85 -8.88 19.41
C PRO A 12 -7.43 -8.97 19.95
N PHE A 13 -7.25 -9.42 21.19
CA PHE A 13 -5.93 -9.55 21.84
C PHE A 13 -5.27 -10.92 21.64
N LEU A 14 -5.92 -11.85 20.93
CA LEU A 14 -5.33 -13.14 20.57
C LEU A 14 -4.38 -13.06 19.37
N GLN A 15 -4.47 -12.01 18.59
CA GLN A 15 -3.68 -11.83 17.37
C GLN A 15 -2.32 -11.21 17.70
N ARG A 16 -1.29 -11.60 16.95
CA ARG A 16 0.11 -11.26 17.26
C ARG A 16 0.69 -10.11 16.45
N SER A 17 -0.02 -9.66 15.42
CA SER A 17 0.46 -8.59 14.55
C SER A 17 -0.67 -7.61 14.19
N ALA A 18 -0.31 -6.38 13.83
CA ALA A 18 -1.27 -5.38 13.38
C ALA A 18 -1.94 -5.79 12.05
N GLU A 19 -1.29 -6.63 11.25
CA GLU A 19 -1.82 -7.18 10.01
C GLU A 19 -2.98 -8.15 10.28
N ASP A 20 -2.91 -8.92 11.36
CA ASP A 20 -3.95 -9.84 11.80
C ASP A 20 -5.15 -9.10 12.43
N GLU A 21 -4.90 -7.89 12.96
CA GLU A 21 -5.88 -7.05 13.65
C GLU A 21 -6.58 -6.03 12.74
N LEU A 22 -6.32 -6.04 11.43
CA LEU A 22 -6.83 -5.02 10.49
C LEU A 22 -8.34 -4.81 10.52
N THR A 23 -9.12 -5.86 10.81
CA THR A 23 -10.58 -5.80 10.89
C THR A 23 -11.08 -5.03 12.12
N PHE A 24 -10.30 -5.00 13.18
CA PHE A 24 -10.63 -4.34 14.45
C PHE A 24 -9.81 -3.08 14.69
N LEU A 25 -8.82 -2.81 13.86
CA LEU A 25 -7.84 -1.76 14.07
C LEU A 25 -8.48 -0.39 14.32
N ASP A 26 -9.56 -0.06 13.60
CA ASP A 26 -10.28 1.19 13.78
C ASP A 26 -10.91 1.37 15.17
N GLN A 27 -11.21 0.24 15.83
CA GLN A 27 -11.88 0.25 17.13
C GLN A 27 -10.90 0.28 18.29
N ILE A 28 -9.68 -0.24 18.07
CA ILE A 28 -8.66 -0.38 19.12
C ILE A 28 -7.47 0.57 18.96
N TYR A 29 -7.36 1.24 17.80
CA TYR A 29 -6.23 2.11 17.54
C TYR A 29 -6.32 3.39 18.39
N TYR A 30 -5.28 3.62 19.16
CA TYR A 30 -5.07 4.88 19.86
C TYR A 30 -4.24 5.81 18.99
N THR A 31 -4.79 6.94 18.60
CA THR A 31 -4.12 7.92 17.75
C THR A 31 -3.00 8.63 18.55
N PRO A 32 -1.74 8.45 18.17
CA PRO A 32 -0.66 9.14 18.86
C PRO A 32 -0.62 10.63 18.51
N THR A 33 -0.07 11.44 19.38
CA THR A 33 -0.03 12.93 19.23
C THR A 33 0.66 13.42 17.95
N TYR A 34 1.58 12.63 17.40
CA TYR A 34 2.31 12.96 16.16
C TYR A 34 1.57 12.55 14.88
N TYR A 35 0.40 11.91 14.99
CA TYR A 35 -0.29 11.31 13.84
C TYR A 35 -0.77 12.34 12.82
N ASP A 36 -1.35 13.45 13.28
CA ASP A 36 -1.85 14.50 12.39
C ASP A 36 -0.72 15.15 11.59
N GLU A 37 0.43 15.36 12.22
CA GLU A 37 1.63 15.84 11.53
C GLU A 37 2.13 14.82 10.51
N LEU A 38 2.13 13.54 10.85
CA LEU A 38 2.53 12.46 9.95
C LEU A 38 1.62 12.40 8.71
N LEU A 39 0.31 12.49 8.91
CA LEU A 39 -0.69 12.51 7.84
C LEU A 39 -0.50 13.74 6.94
N HIS A 40 -0.37 14.92 7.52
CA HIS A 40 -0.13 16.16 6.78
C HIS A 40 1.15 16.07 5.93
N ASN A 41 2.23 15.56 6.50
CA ASN A 41 3.48 15.36 5.78
C ASN A 41 3.35 14.35 4.64
N ALA A 42 2.64 13.24 4.85
CA ALA A 42 2.41 12.23 3.82
C ALA A 42 1.59 12.78 2.63
N ILE A 43 0.55 13.59 2.89
CA ILE A 43 -0.24 14.26 1.85
C ILE A 43 0.62 15.22 1.03
N ASN A 44 1.55 15.91 1.67
CA ASN A 44 2.44 16.88 1.02
C ASN A 44 3.71 16.26 0.42
N GLY A 45 3.83 14.92 0.41
CA GLY A 45 4.99 14.23 -0.16
C GLY A 45 6.27 14.38 0.65
N ILE A 46 6.18 14.72 1.93
CA ILE A 46 7.33 14.87 2.82
C ILE A 46 7.69 13.50 3.40
N SER A 47 8.92 13.06 3.16
CA SER A 47 9.43 11.79 3.71
C SER A 47 9.54 11.82 5.22
N ARG A 48 9.10 10.77 5.87
CA ARG A 48 9.18 10.56 7.32
C ARG A 48 9.61 9.14 7.65
N MET A 49 10.32 9.00 8.75
CA MET A 49 10.75 7.72 9.29
C MET A 49 10.12 7.50 10.67
N LEU A 50 9.42 6.37 10.85
CA LEU A 50 8.90 5.94 12.14
C LEU A 50 9.92 5.01 12.81
N VAL A 51 10.55 5.49 13.88
CA VAL A 51 11.54 4.74 14.65
C VAL A 51 10.97 4.39 16.02
N GLY A 52 11.25 3.19 16.48
CA GLY A 52 10.80 2.77 17.82
C GLY A 52 10.96 1.26 18.03
N LYS A 53 10.89 0.83 19.28
CA LYS A 53 10.97 -0.61 19.67
C LYS A 53 9.81 -1.41 19.05
N ARG A 54 9.98 -2.73 18.98
CA ARG A 54 8.90 -3.65 18.61
C ARG A 54 7.73 -3.50 19.60
N GLY A 55 6.49 -3.57 19.09
CA GLY A 55 5.28 -3.45 19.92
C GLY A 55 4.77 -2.03 20.13
N LEU A 56 5.46 -0.98 19.66
CA LEU A 56 5.01 0.42 19.79
C LEU A 56 3.98 0.87 18.74
N GLY A 57 3.29 -0.05 18.10
CA GLY A 57 2.19 0.27 17.18
C GLY A 57 2.59 0.89 15.84
N LYS A 58 3.87 0.81 15.41
CA LYS A 58 4.33 1.39 14.13
C LYS A 58 3.55 0.85 12.92
N SER A 59 3.37 -0.47 12.84
CA SER A 59 2.59 -1.09 11.76
C SER A 59 1.13 -0.64 11.81
N ALA A 60 0.52 -0.59 13.00
CA ALA A 60 -0.83 -0.07 13.17
C ALA A 60 -0.96 1.38 12.66
N THR A 61 -0.02 2.26 13.03
CA THR A 61 0.03 3.64 12.55
C THR A 61 0.13 3.71 11.02
N ILE A 62 0.97 2.89 10.39
CA ILE A 62 1.11 2.85 8.93
C ILE A 62 -0.19 2.37 8.26
N HIS A 63 -0.85 1.37 8.81
CA HIS A 63 -2.13 0.88 8.28
C HIS A 63 -3.25 1.90 8.40
N MET A 64 -3.33 2.62 9.53
CA MET A 64 -4.30 3.71 9.71
C MET A 64 -4.01 4.85 8.73
N LEU A 65 -2.75 5.26 8.60
CA LEU A 65 -2.32 6.27 7.63
C LEU A 65 -2.67 5.86 6.19
N PHE A 66 -2.41 4.60 5.82
CA PHE A 66 -2.76 4.06 4.50
C PHE A 66 -4.26 4.13 4.22
N LYS A 67 -5.09 3.82 5.21
CA LYS A 67 -6.54 3.91 5.10
C LYS A 67 -7.01 5.35 4.92
N GLU A 68 -6.48 6.26 5.71
CA GLU A 68 -6.88 7.67 5.70
C GLU A 68 -6.42 8.40 4.44
N LEU A 69 -5.23 8.11 3.94
CA LEU A 69 -4.74 8.65 2.67
C LEU A 69 -5.64 8.29 1.48
N LYS A 70 -6.30 7.13 1.49
CA LYS A 70 -7.27 6.77 0.45
C LYS A 70 -8.47 7.71 0.40
N THR A 71 -8.89 8.26 1.53
CA THR A 71 -10.02 9.20 1.60
C THR A 71 -9.64 10.59 1.09
N ASN A 72 -8.34 10.92 1.06
CA ASN A 72 -7.79 12.21 0.66
C ASN A 72 -7.38 12.28 -0.82
N ASN A 73 -8.06 11.53 -1.69
CA ASN A 73 -7.78 11.49 -3.14
C ASN A 73 -6.30 11.16 -3.47
N THR A 74 -5.64 10.45 -2.58
CA THR A 74 -4.26 9.99 -2.70
C THR A 74 -4.26 8.50 -3.00
N LEU A 75 -3.33 8.02 -3.82
CA LEU A 75 -3.09 6.60 -4.03
C LEU A 75 -1.96 6.12 -3.11
N PRO A 76 -2.24 5.66 -1.89
CA PRO A 76 -1.21 5.10 -1.04
C PRO A 76 -0.82 3.72 -1.54
N ILE A 77 0.47 3.43 -1.54
CA ILE A 77 1.04 2.14 -1.92
C ILE A 77 1.83 1.61 -0.74
N LEU A 78 1.36 0.51 -0.16
CA LEU A 78 2.02 -0.15 0.95
C LEU A 78 2.97 -1.22 0.42
N ILE A 79 4.26 -1.08 0.70
CA ILE A 79 5.30 -2.02 0.33
C ILE A 79 5.78 -2.69 1.63
N THR A 80 5.43 -3.96 1.83
CA THR A 80 5.70 -4.69 3.08
C THR A 80 6.73 -5.79 2.91
N ARG A 81 7.03 -6.20 1.68
CA ARG A 81 7.94 -7.32 1.42
C ARG A 81 9.28 -6.81 0.91
N TYR A 82 10.27 -6.96 1.75
CA TYR A 82 11.67 -6.70 1.46
C TYR A 82 12.51 -7.99 1.53
N ASP A 83 11.85 -9.15 1.44
CA ASP A 83 12.49 -10.46 1.57
C ASP A 83 13.55 -10.65 0.49
N GLY A 84 14.72 -11.12 0.90
CA GLY A 84 15.83 -11.39 0.00
C GLY A 84 16.59 -10.15 -0.49
N ILE A 85 16.34 -8.96 0.06
CA ILE A 85 17.17 -7.79 -0.21
C ILE A 85 18.34 -7.81 0.77
N PRO A 86 19.59 -7.97 0.31
CA PRO A 86 20.73 -7.69 1.14
C PRO A 86 20.67 -6.21 1.54
N LEU A 87 20.54 -5.93 2.83
CA LEU A 87 20.50 -4.56 3.36
C LEU A 87 21.87 -3.84 3.22
N THR A 88 22.88 -4.57 2.85
CA THR A 88 24.24 -4.07 2.64
C THR A 88 24.59 -4.12 1.15
N ASP A 89 25.01 -3.00 0.62
CA ASP A 89 25.72 -2.82 -0.68
C ASP A 89 24.92 -3.02 -1.98
N ASN A 90 23.57 -3.05 -1.96
CA ASN A 90 22.81 -3.23 -3.19
C ASN A 90 21.69 -2.20 -3.36
N GLU A 91 22.02 -0.92 -3.28
CA GLU A 91 21.10 0.20 -3.48
C GLU A 91 20.27 0.09 -4.79
N PRO A 92 20.85 -0.29 -5.95
CA PRO A 92 20.06 -0.47 -7.17
C PRO A 92 18.97 -1.51 -7.06
N TYR A 93 19.22 -2.61 -6.36
CA TYR A 93 18.21 -3.66 -6.16
C TYR A 93 17.10 -3.21 -5.22
N PHE A 94 17.42 -2.46 -4.18
CA PHE A 94 16.43 -1.88 -3.28
C PHE A 94 15.51 -0.90 -4.03
N LEU A 95 16.08 0.01 -4.83
CA LEU A 95 15.31 0.93 -5.67
C LEU A 95 14.44 0.18 -6.68
N TYR A 96 14.96 -0.87 -7.30
CA TYR A 96 14.17 -1.71 -8.21
C TYR A 96 12.95 -2.31 -7.50
N LYS A 97 13.09 -2.80 -6.28
CA LYS A 97 11.98 -3.35 -5.48
C LYS A 97 10.94 -2.29 -5.10
N ILE A 98 11.37 -1.07 -4.80
CA ILE A 98 10.44 0.06 -4.59
C ILE A 98 9.66 0.34 -5.87
N MET A 99 10.33 0.46 -7.02
CA MET A 99 9.70 0.70 -8.31
C MET A 99 8.73 -0.42 -8.68
N GLN A 100 9.08 -1.68 -8.40
CA GLN A 100 8.20 -2.83 -8.58
C GLN A 100 6.95 -2.74 -7.69
N GLY A 101 7.10 -2.39 -6.41
CA GLY A 101 5.97 -2.19 -5.49
C GLY A 101 5.05 -1.05 -5.96
N MET A 102 5.62 0.07 -6.39
CA MET A 102 4.85 1.20 -6.96
C MET A 102 4.10 0.77 -8.22
N CYS A 103 4.76 0.08 -9.13
CA CYS A 103 4.16 -0.42 -10.36
C CYS A 103 2.96 -1.33 -10.07
N ASN A 104 3.12 -2.30 -9.17
CA ASN A 104 2.08 -3.23 -8.78
C ASN A 104 0.89 -2.49 -8.14
N GLY A 105 1.15 -1.50 -7.28
CA GLY A 105 0.12 -0.68 -6.65
C GLY A 105 -0.70 0.12 -7.66
N ILE A 106 -0.04 0.79 -8.60
CA ILE A 106 -0.69 1.57 -9.67
C ILE A 106 -1.50 0.64 -10.59
N ALA A 107 -0.91 -0.48 -11.03
CA ALA A 107 -1.58 -1.44 -11.89
C ALA A 107 -2.86 -2.00 -11.24
N ARG A 108 -2.78 -2.37 -9.96
CA ARG A 108 -3.92 -2.84 -9.17
C ARG A 108 -5.01 -1.78 -9.06
N HIS A 109 -4.64 -0.53 -8.76
CA HIS A 109 -5.60 0.56 -8.67
C HIS A 109 -6.35 0.75 -10.00
N LEU A 110 -5.64 0.83 -11.10
CA LEU A 110 -6.23 1.05 -12.44
C LEU A 110 -7.03 -0.17 -12.95
N TYR A 111 -6.70 -1.37 -12.49
CA TYR A 111 -7.49 -2.56 -12.77
C TYR A 111 -8.87 -2.49 -12.09
N ILE A 112 -8.88 -2.15 -10.80
CA ILE A 112 -10.12 -2.04 -10.01
C ILE A 112 -10.92 -0.80 -10.42
N ASN A 113 -10.29 0.35 -10.58
CA ASN A 113 -10.92 1.65 -10.83
C ASN A 113 -10.93 2.00 -12.33
N LYS A 114 -11.85 1.38 -13.08
CA LYS A 114 -12.01 1.61 -14.53
C LYS A 114 -12.26 3.10 -14.88
N LYS A 115 -12.87 3.88 -13.98
CA LYS A 115 -13.12 5.32 -14.19
C LYS A 115 -11.81 6.10 -14.28
N ASP A 116 -10.86 5.85 -13.37
CA ASP A 116 -9.58 6.54 -13.36
C ASP A 116 -8.71 6.13 -14.55
N ARG A 117 -8.75 4.85 -14.93
CA ARG A 117 -8.10 4.38 -16.16
C ARG A 117 -8.59 5.10 -17.42
N LYS A 118 -9.90 5.43 -17.49
CA LYS A 118 -10.47 6.16 -18.64
C LYS A 118 -10.03 7.62 -18.70
N LYS A 119 -9.71 8.25 -17.56
CA LYS A 119 -9.23 9.64 -17.48
C LYS A 119 -7.81 9.81 -18.02
N LEU A 120 -7.02 8.74 -18.10
CA LEU A 120 -5.66 8.81 -18.62
C LEU A 120 -5.65 9.16 -20.11
N ASN A 121 -4.88 10.16 -20.48
CA ASN A 121 -4.64 10.51 -21.87
C ASN A 121 -3.68 9.52 -22.56
N LYS A 122 -3.50 9.63 -23.87
CA LYS A 122 -2.67 8.70 -24.67
C LYS A 122 -1.22 8.65 -24.15
N ASN A 123 -0.60 9.80 -23.93
CA ASN A 123 0.79 9.89 -23.45
C ASN A 123 0.95 9.25 -22.05
N GLN A 124 0.01 9.50 -21.14
CA GLN A 124 0.01 8.87 -19.81
C GLN A 124 -0.10 7.35 -19.90
N LYS A 125 -0.95 6.83 -20.80
CA LYS A 125 -1.08 5.39 -21.02
C LYS A 125 0.19 4.77 -21.58
N GLU A 126 0.86 5.43 -22.52
CA GLU A 126 2.12 4.97 -23.11
C GLU A 126 3.24 4.92 -22.06
N ARG A 127 3.40 6.00 -21.28
CA ARG A 127 4.40 6.03 -20.18
C ARG A 127 4.12 4.96 -19.12
N LEU A 128 2.86 4.79 -18.75
CA LEU A 128 2.45 3.77 -17.78
C LEU A 128 2.67 2.35 -18.32
N SER A 129 2.39 2.11 -19.61
CA SER A 129 2.66 0.82 -20.23
C SER A 129 4.14 0.47 -20.19
N PHE A 130 5.00 1.44 -20.50
CA PHE A 130 6.45 1.26 -20.41
C PHE A 130 6.92 0.97 -18.98
N PHE A 131 6.37 1.71 -18.00
CA PHE A 131 6.66 1.49 -16.59
C PHE A 131 6.24 0.08 -16.12
N ILE A 132 5.04 -0.35 -16.53
CA ILE A 132 4.53 -1.69 -16.21
C ILE A 132 5.38 -2.78 -16.89
N GLU A 133 5.80 -2.59 -18.12
CA GLU A 133 6.65 -3.54 -18.84
C GLU A 133 8.00 -3.77 -18.14
N LEU A 134 8.58 -2.71 -17.56
CA LEU A 134 9.87 -2.79 -16.88
C LEU A 134 9.80 -3.37 -15.47
N PHE A 135 8.76 -3.05 -14.71
CA PHE A 135 8.75 -3.28 -13.27
C PHE A 135 7.64 -4.21 -12.78
N PHE A 136 6.67 -4.58 -13.63
CA PHE A 136 5.57 -5.42 -13.19
C PHE A 136 6.03 -6.84 -12.88
N ASP A 137 5.74 -7.32 -11.67
CA ASP A 137 6.03 -8.69 -11.27
C ASP A 137 4.85 -9.61 -11.55
N THR A 138 4.92 -10.35 -12.66
CA THR A 138 3.87 -11.29 -13.10
C THR A 138 3.68 -12.48 -12.15
N ARG A 139 4.58 -12.69 -11.20
CA ARG A 139 4.52 -13.80 -10.24
C ARG A 139 3.58 -13.55 -9.08
N THR A 140 3.02 -12.36 -8.95
CA THR A 140 2.29 -11.95 -7.74
C THR A 140 0.79 -12.15 -7.78
N SER A 141 0.12 -12.27 -8.91
CA SER A 141 -1.28 -12.71 -8.97
C SER A 141 -1.82 -12.88 -10.41
N GLU A 142 -2.78 -13.84 -10.59
CA GLU A 142 -3.47 -14.06 -11.85
C GLU A 142 -4.24 -12.83 -12.35
N GLU A 143 -4.73 -12.00 -11.45
CA GLU A 143 -5.43 -10.75 -11.80
C GLU A 143 -4.54 -9.78 -12.58
N TYR A 144 -3.27 -9.67 -12.21
CA TYR A 144 -2.30 -8.83 -12.90
C TYR A 144 -1.92 -9.38 -14.28
N ILE A 145 -1.86 -10.72 -14.43
CA ILE A 145 -1.60 -11.36 -15.71
C ILE A 145 -2.73 -11.04 -16.71
N LYS A 146 -3.98 -11.07 -16.27
CA LYS A 146 -5.13 -10.67 -17.12
C LYS A 146 -5.01 -9.20 -17.54
N TYR A 147 -4.62 -8.32 -16.62
CA TYR A 147 -4.46 -6.90 -16.92
C TYR A 147 -3.32 -6.62 -17.90
N ALA A 148 -2.18 -7.24 -17.72
CA ALA A 148 -1.05 -7.15 -18.67
C ALA A 148 -1.47 -7.60 -20.09
N LYS A 149 -2.18 -8.72 -20.21
CA LYS A 149 -2.72 -9.21 -21.49
C LYS A 149 -3.73 -8.24 -22.12
N GLU A 150 -4.57 -7.57 -21.34
CA GLU A 150 -5.48 -6.53 -21.87
C GLU A 150 -4.73 -5.31 -22.42
N ILE A 151 -3.63 -4.90 -21.77
CA ILE A 151 -2.78 -3.80 -22.27
C ILE A 151 -2.09 -4.18 -23.58
N GLU A 152 -1.53 -5.39 -23.66
CA GLU A 152 -0.89 -5.89 -24.87
C GLU A 152 -1.86 -6.01 -26.06
N ARG A 153 -3.07 -6.49 -25.84
CA ARG A 153 -4.11 -6.56 -26.89
C ARG A 153 -4.52 -5.19 -27.43
N LYS A 154 -4.36 -4.13 -26.66
CA LYS A 154 -4.69 -2.76 -27.09
C LYS A 154 -3.53 -2.02 -27.74
N LYS A 155 -2.32 -2.59 -27.71
CA LYS A 155 -1.15 -2.10 -28.47
C LYS A 155 -1.15 -2.59 -29.93
N ARG A 156 -1.93 -3.61 -30.25
CA ARG A 156 -2.17 -4.11 -31.61
C ARG A 156 -3.43 -3.50 -32.21
#